data_a55ef55dd41e7375b1abdbffec98ca9d
#
_entry.id   a55ef55dd41e7375b1abdbffec98ca9d
#
_cell.length_a   1.000
_cell.length_b   1.000
_cell.length_c   1.000
_cell.angle_alpha   90.00
_cell.angle_beta   90.00
_cell.angle_gamma   90.00
#
_symmetry.space_group_name_H-M   'P 1'
#
loop_
_entity.id
_entity.type
_entity.pdbx_description
1 polymer ?
#
loop_
_entity_poly.entity_id
_entity_poly.type
_entity_poly.pdbx_seq_one_letter_code
_entity_poly.pdbx_strand_id
1 'polypeptide(L)'
;MELKMIRFGWPTPATPYYFLHLQAVELKEDAEVIGVTINGKRNRDFEAFNDDKACVPPVLHTAAAKRDLKIRIDWTRGETFEVAVILKQGERTVELKDIYTAETDRGYWNKDWKYYAAHVVKEPAGIDRENEPVHAVLAVYMDRVTDLARELRVVEINSETGDAQEIRSQVYSTTNWDKWQNINCQPTSTVQVAFLASVPAHEQKVYLFFYGNPNAAAPQYETDLRVSGEGYGLTIENEYYTVKLHKDSGSIDEILPKNRKGLTYCHHLETNGALQWNPGIYAPPKTWMHASDWVNPEDFTVTVGPIFVMVKRFNPIVDYEEVECSLTYVFYSHNQSMSIESNIDVTKDLDVVALRNGSVVLNKETTGDFAWKDVDHEVKNVHITDMPR
;
A
#
# COMPACT_ATOMS: atom_id res chain seq x y z
N MET A 1 38.23 20.14 -14.22
CA MET A 1 36.84 19.80 -13.91
C MET A 1 36.58 20.17 -12.47
N GLU A 2 35.40 20.70 -12.21
CA GLU A 2 34.91 21.07 -10.87
C GLU A 2 33.51 20.46 -10.69
N LEU A 3 33.17 20.08 -9.46
CA LEU A 3 31.83 19.69 -9.08
C LEU A 3 31.18 20.79 -8.26
N LYS A 4 30.14 21.42 -8.81
CA LYS A 4 29.36 22.45 -8.11
C LYS A 4 28.15 21.86 -7.47
N MET A 5 27.92 22.17 -6.19
CA MET A 5 26.68 21.83 -5.51
C MET A 5 25.51 22.62 -6.13
N ILE A 6 24.48 21.91 -6.52
CA ILE A 6 23.20 22.48 -6.94
C ILE A 6 22.27 22.59 -5.74
N ARG A 7 22.06 21.47 -5.04
CA ARG A 7 21.22 21.44 -3.84
C ARG A 7 21.37 20.13 -3.06
N PHE A 8 20.95 20.15 -1.83
CA PHE A 8 20.44 18.96 -1.15
C PHE A 8 18.97 18.79 -1.56
N GLY A 9 18.61 17.58 -1.97
CA GLY A 9 17.29 17.27 -2.49
C GLY A 9 16.55 16.26 -1.63
N TRP A 10 15.24 16.29 -1.72
CA TRP A 10 14.31 15.39 -1.05
C TRP A 10 13.67 14.41 -2.01
N PRO A 11 13.02 13.34 -1.51
CA PRO A 11 12.38 12.34 -2.35
C PRO A 11 11.30 12.93 -3.27
N THR A 12 11.34 12.48 -4.52
CA THR A 12 10.34 12.77 -5.56
C THR A 12 9.97 11.44 -6.24
N PRO A 13 8.88 11.35 -7.01
CA PRO A 13 8.56 10.12 -7.75
C PRO A 13 9.69 9.60 -8.64
N ALA A 14 10.46 10.51 -9.24
CA ALA A 14 11.59 10.17 -10.12
C ALA A 14 12.89 9.87 -9.36
N THR A 15 13.04 10.39 -8.15
CA THR A 15 14.23 10.20 -7.30
C THR A 15 13.73 9.97 -5.86
N PRO A 16 13.31 8.74 -5.49
CA PRO A 16 12.57 8.48 -4.26
C PRO A 16 13.48 8.33 -3.03
N TYR A 17 14.52 9.15 -2.91
CA TYR A 17 15.46 9.17 -1.79
C TYR A 17 16.02 10.58 -1.58
N TYR A 18 16.56 10.84 -0.39
CA TYR A 18 17.33 12.06 -0.09
C TYR A 18 18.69 12.00 -0.79
N PHE A 19 19.14 13.13 -1.33
CA PHE A 19 20.36 13.17 -2.13
C PHE A 19 21.10 14.51 -2.08
N LEU A 20 22.39 14.46 -2.35
CA LEU A 20 23.22 15.60 -2.73
C LEU A 20 23.28 15.63 -4.27
N HIS A 21 22.91 16.76 -4.86
CA HIS A 21 22.99 17.00 -6.29
C HIS A 21 24.20 17.88 -6.62
N LEU A 22 25.12 17.32 -7.38
CA LEU A 22 26.31 17.98 -7.91
C LEU A 22 26.21 18.09 -9.42
N GLN A 23 26.76 19.18 -9.99
CA GLN A 23 26.89 19.37 -11.43
C GLN A 23 28.37 19.42 -11.79
N ALA A 24 28.77 18.65 -12.81
CA ALA A 24 30.12 18.68 -13.34
C ALA A 24 30.26 19.85 -14.35
N VAL A 25 31.17 20.75 -14.06
CA VAL A 25 31.51 21.90 -14.94
C VAL A 25 32.93 21.75 -15.46
N GLU A 26 33.21 22.37 -16.63
CA GLU A 26 34.52 22.37 -17.24
C GLU A 26 35.11 20.96 -17.52
N LEU A 27 34.26 20.02 -17.92
CA LEU A 27 34.68 18.69 -18.31
C LEU A 27 35.35 18.73 -19.69
N LYS A 28 36.63 18.34 -19.75
CA LYS A 28 37.44 18.36 -21.01
C LYS A 28 37.43 17.02 -21.73
N GLU A 29 37.24 15.95 -21.07
CA GLU A 29 37.13 14.58 -21.57
C GLU A 29 36.09 13.82 -20.75
N ASP A 30 35.49 12.77 -21.33
CA ASP A 30 34.50 11.95 -20.66
C ASP A 30 35.05 11.37 -19.37
N ALA A 31 34.22 11.31 -18.31
CA ALA A 31 34.65 10.87 -17.01
C ALA A 31 33.68 9.81 -16.43
N GLU A 32 34.17 8.63 -16.15
CA GLU A 32 33.44 7.59 -15.45
C GLU A 32 33.54 7.80 -13.94
N VAL A 33 32.41 7.82 -13.23
CA VAL A 33 32.37 7.87 -11.76
C VAL A 33 32.61 6.46 -11.24
N ILE A 34 33.84 6.18 -10.79
CA ILE A 34 34.23 4.84 -10.29
C ILE A 34 34.08 4.69 -8.78
N GLY A 35 33.86 5.77 -8.06
CA GLY A 35 33.65 5.74 -6.61
C GLY A 35 33.21 7.06 -6.03
N VAL A 36 32.49 6.94 -4.92
CA VAL A 36 32.08 8.09 -4.08
C VAL A 36 32.36 7.70 -2.63
N THR A 37 32.88 8.66 -1.84
CA THR A 37 32.96 8.53 -0.39
C THR A 37 32.26 9.69 0.30
N ILE A 38 31.67 9.43 1.45
CA ILE A 38 31.03 10.41 2.32
C ILE A 38 31.65 10.25 3.71
N ASN A 39 32.27 11.33 4.21
CA ASN A 39 32.99 11.31 5.49
C ASN A 39 34.00 10.12 5.55
N GLY A 40 34.70 9.87 4.46
CA GLY A 40 35.69 8.80 4.33
C GLY A 40 35.10 7.40 4.12
N LYS A 41 33.78 7.22 4.18
CA LYS A 41 33.12 5.93 3.97
C LYS A 41 32.64 5.78 2.53
N ARG A 42 32.88 4.62 1.92
CA ARG A 42 32.41 4.31 0.57
C ARG A 42 30.88 4.36 0.48
N ASN A 43 30.39 5.16 -0.47
CA ASN A 43 28.97 5.19 -0.86
C ASN A 43 28.86 4.49 -2.23
N ARG A 44 27.85 3.62 -2.37
CA ARG A 44 27.56 2.89 -3.62
C ARG A 44 26.30 3.38 -4.30
N ASP A 45 25.53 4.22 -3.62
CA ASP A 45 24.22 4.69 -4.08
C ASP A 45 24.39 6.09 -4.69
N PHE A 46 24.78 6.12 -5.96
CA PHE A 46 24.87 7.34 -6.75
C PHE A 46 24.50 7.07 -8.20
N GLU A 47 24.01 8.09 -8.88
CA GLU A 47 23.59 8.05 -10.27
C GLU A 47 24.16 9.26 -11.04
N ALA A 48 24.70 9.01 -12.25
CA ALA A 48 25.12 10.04 -13.18
C ALA A 48 24.05 10.26 -14.25
N PHE A 49 23.87 11.52 -14.64
CA PHE A 49 22.89 11.93 -15.64
C PHE A 49 23.57 12.82 -16.69
N ASN A 50 23.25 12.60 -17.95
CA ASN A 50 23.57 13.51 -19.04
C ASN A 50 22.26 14.00 -19.68
N ASP A 51 22.03 15.32 -19.67
CA ASP A 51 20.79 15.93 -20.15
C ASP A 51 19.55 15.26 -19.61
N ASP A 52 19.50 15.10 -18.27
CA ASP A 52 18.43 14.48 -17.47
C ASP A 52 18.19 12.97 -17.72
N LYS A 53 19.07 12.30 -18.47
CA LYS A 53 19.02 10.85 -18.70
C LYS A 53 20.06 10.14 -17.84
N ALA A 54 19.61 9.17 -17.05
CA ALA A 54 20.48 8.32 -16.24
C ALA A 54 21.41 7.48 -17.13
N CYS A 55 22.65 7.33 -16.69
CA CYS A 55 23.71 6.63 -17.41
C CYS A 55 24.17 5.38 -16.68
N VAL A 56 24.22 4.25 -17.38
CA VAL A 56 24.77 3.00 -16.90
C VAL A 56 25.74 2.46 -17.97
N PRO A 57 27.06 2.39 -17.69
CA PRO A 57 27.77 2.82 -16.47
C PRO A 57 27.69 4.35 -16.24
N PRO A 58 27.99 4.81 -15.00
CA PRO A 58 27.83 6.22 -14.62
C PRO A 58 28.96 7.09 -15.25
N VAL A 59 28.80 7.43 -16.52
CA VAL A 59 29.74 8.25 -17.29
C VAL A 59 29.16 9.65 -17.49
N LEU A 60 29.95 10.67 -17.20
CA LEU A 60 29.66 12.08 -17.50
C LEU A 60 30.27 12.43 -18.87
N HIS A 61 29.44 12.74 -19.86
CA HIS A 61 29.88 12.98 -21.26
C HIS A 61 30.14 14.44 -21.55
N THR A 62 31.24 14.73 -22.20
CA THR A 62 31.58 16.09 -22.66
C THR A 62 30.55 16.65 -23.63
N ALA A 63 29.95 15.80 -24.43
CA ALA A 63 28.92 16.17 -25.42
C ALA A 63 27.58 16.61 -24.79
N ALA A 64 27.30 16.23 -23.52
CA ALA A 64 26.10 16.64 -22.85
C ALA A 64 26.15 18.12 -22.44
N ALA A 65 25.03 18.82 -22.57
CA ALA A 65 24.92 20.22 -22.11
C ALA A 65 24.88 20.28 -20.57
N LYS A 66 24.24 19.30 -19.94
CA LYS A 66 24.10 19.17 -18.49
C LYS A 66 24.61 17.82 -18.02
N ARG A 67 25.43 17.82 -16.99
CA ARG A 67 26.07 16.62 -16.42
C ARG A 67 25.90 16.65 -14.91
N ASP A 68 25.02 15.80 -14.41
CA ASP A 68 24.63 15.79 -13.01
C ASP A 68 25.07 14.49 -12.34
N LEU A 69 25.39 14.57 -11.05
CA LEU A 69 25.66 13.46 -10.17
C LEU A 69 24.74 13.59 -8.95
N LYS A 70 23.85 12.63 -8.75
CA LYS A 70 23.04 12.53 -7.55
C LYS A 70 23.63 11.44 -6.66
N ILE A 71 23.97 11.81 -5.43
CA ILE A 71 24.55 10.94 -4.43
C ILE A 71 23.52 10.77 -3.33
N ARG A 72 23.03 9.55 -3.10
CA ARG A 72 22.10 9.25 -2.02
C ARG A 72 22.76 9.53 -0.68
N ILE A 73 22.14 10.40 0.10
CA ILE A 73 22.58 10.81 1.42
C ILE A 73 21.40 11.29 2.24
N ASP A 74 21.28 10.80 3.46
CA ASP A 74 20.27 11.26 4.40
C ASP A 74 20.83 12.45 5.16
N TRP A 75 20.15 13.58 5.12
CA TRP A 75 20.65 14.84 5.64
C TRP A 75 19.60 15.60 6.46
N THR A 76 20.08 16.42 7.40
CA THR A 76 19.30 17.41 8.14
C THR A 76 19.99 18.78 8.05
N ARG A 77 19.25 19.84 8.32
CA ARG A 77 19.79 21.19 8.30
C ARG A 77 21.02 21.32 9.19
N GLY A 78 22.06 21.95 8.67
CA GLY A 78 23.33 22.21 9.36
C GLY A 78 24.31 21.04 9.33
N GLU A 79 23.93 19.87 8.83
CA GLU A 79 24.86 18.76 8.64
C GLU A 79 25.85 19.07 7.53
N THR A 80 27.10 18.71 7.77
CA THR A 80 28.23 18.93 6.86
C THR A 80 28.79 17.59 6.44
N PHE A 81 29.03 17.44 5.13
CA PHE A 81 29.53 16.20 4.55
C PHE A 81 30.80 16.47 3.74
N GLU A 82 31.87 15.78 4.09
CA GLU A 82 33.04 15.66 3.25
C GLU A 82 32.74 14.63 2.15
N VAL A 83 32.68 15.04 0.91
CA VAL A 83 32.37 14.16 -0.23
C VAL A 83 33.57 14.11 -1.16
N ALA A 84 34.05 12.90 -1.47
CA ALA A 84 35.05 12.68 -2.50
C ALA A 84 34.43 11.87 -3.64
N VAL A 85 34.59 12.35 -4.87
CA VAL A 85 34.17 11.68 -6.10
C VAL A 85 35.41 11.25 -6.87
N ILE A 86 35.52 9.96 -7.13
CA ILE A 86 36.66 9.36 -7.85
C ILE A 86 36.21 9.13 -9.29
N LEU A 87 36.93 9.75 -10.21
CA LEU A 87 36.64 9.76 -11.62
C LEU A 87 37.77 9.11 -12.41
N LYS A 88 37.39 8.33 -13.41
CA LYS A 88 38.34 7.77 -14.40
C LYS A 88 38.18 8.53 -15.71
N GLN A 89 39.26 9.13 -16.21
CA GLN A 89 39.38 9.84 -17.48
C GLN A 89 40.49 9.17 -18.29
N GLY A 90 40.13 8.40 -19.31
CA GLY A 90 41.09 7.55 -20.00
C GLY A 90 41.83 6.61 -19.06
N GLU A 91 43.17 6.76 -18.96
CA GLU A 91 44.00 5.98 -18.03
C GLU A 91 44.24 6.69 -16.68
N ARG A 92 43.75 7.92 -16.52
CA ARG A 92 43.97 8.72 -15.31
C ARG A 92 42.81 8.55 -14.33
N THR A 93 43.15 8.52 -13.03
CA THR A 93 42.18 8.62 -11.96
C THR A 93 42.35 10.00 -11.30
N VAL A 94 41.20 10.69 -11.12
CA VAL A 94 41.15 12.01 -10.50
C VAL A 94 40.21 11.93 -9.32
N GLU A 95 40.62 12.42 -8.16
CA GLU A 95 39.77 12.57 -6.99
C GLU A 95 39.38 14.02 -6.82
N LEU A 96 38.11 14.32 -6.77
CA LEU A 96 37.56 15.65 -6.44
C LEU A 96 36.94 15.56 -5.05
N LYS A 97 37.41 16.40 -4.13
CA LYS A 97 36.98 16.40 -2.75
C LYS A 97 36.56 17.79 -2.32
N ASP A 98 35.40 17.86 -1.69
CA ASP A 98 34.87 19.11 -1.15
C ASP A 98 33.96 18.88 0.05
N ILE A 99 33.59 19.94 0.75
CA ILE A 99 32.73 19.94 1.93
C ILE A 99 31.44 20.65 1.59
N TYR A 100 30.31 19.96 1.79
CA TYR A 100 28.98 20.49 1.50
C TYR A 100 28.14 20.55 2.76
N THR A 101 27.46 21.69 2.99
CA THR A 101 26.59 21.92 4.13
C THR A 101 25.13 21.99 3.69
N ALA A 102 24.24 21.27 4.36
CA ALA A 102 22.81 21.31 4.12
C ALA A 102 22.19 22.53 4.82
N GLU A 103 21.77 23.52 4.04
CA GLU A 103 21.24 24.80 4.57
C GLU A 103 19.71 24.86 4.68
N THR A 104 19.00 23.89 4.09
CA THR A 104 17.53 23.87 4.10
C THR A 104 16.95 23.06 5.25
N ASP A 105 15.75 23.42 5.71
CA ASP A 105 15.01 22.70 6.73
C ASP A 105 14.30 21.44 6.20
N ARG A 106 14.31 21.20 4.89
CA ARG A 106 13.57 20.16 4.18
C ARG A 106 14.36 18.85 4.06
N GLY A 107 14.89 18.37 5.16
CA GLY A 107 15.72 17.16 5.22
C GLY A 107 15.00 15.92 5.70
N TYR A 108 15.80 14.98 6.18
CA TYR A 108 15.35 13.71 6.74
C TYR A 108 14.30 13.94 7.84
N TRP A 109 13.14 13.27 7.72
CA TRP A 109 11.97 13.52 8.56
C TRP A 109 12.26 13.43 10.06
N ASN A 110 12.88 12.32 10.51
CA ASN A 110 13.21 12.13 11.93
C ASN A 110 14.37 11.15 12.09
N LYS A 111 15.48 11.60 12.67
CA LYS A 111 16.71 10.82 12.87
C LYS A 111 16.60 9.69 13.91
N ASP A 112 15.53 9.63 14.70
CA ASP A 112 15.28 8.51 15.61
C ASP A 112 14.92 7.25 14.83
N TRP A 113 14.39 7.39 13.60
CA TRP A 113 14.17 6.31 12.65
C TRP A 113 15.38 6.17 11.72
N LYS A 114 16.05 5.02 11.80
CA LYS A 114 17.35 4.82 11.12
C LYS A 114 17.23 4.47 9.65
N TYR A 115 16.07 3.94 9.24
CA TYR A 115 15.88 3.41 7.89
C TYR A 115 14.56 3.86 7.32
N TYR A 116 14.49 3.91 6.00
CA TYR A 116 13.24 4.05 5.28
C TYR A 116 13.27 3.26 3.96
N ALA A 117 12.07 2.92 3.48
CA ALA A 117 11.84 2.46 2.12
C ALA A 117 10.83 3.39 1.45
N ALA A 118 11.02 3.67 0.16
CA ALA A 118 10.15 4.56 -0.58
C ALA A 118 9.13 3.78 -1.41
N HIS A 119 7.89 4.27 -1.42
CA HIS A 119 6.82 3.81 -2.29
C HIS A 119 6.26 4.97 -3.09
N VAL A 120 6.05 4.75 -4.39
CA VAL A 120 5.44 5.74 -5.28
C VAL A 120 4.03 5.27 -5.60
N VAL A 121 3.03 6.05 -5.19
CA VAL A 121 1.63 5.81 -5.53
C VAL A 121 1.28 6.64 -6.75
N LYS A 122 0.70 5.98 -7.77
CA LYS A 122 0.32 6.59 -9.05
C LYS A 122 -1.17 6.54 -9.24
N GLU A 123 -1.74 7.61 -9.76
CA GLU A 123 -3.12 7.64 -10.24
C GLU A 123 -3.12 7.60 -11.78
N PRO A 124 -3.41 6.44 -12.41
CA PRO A 124 -3.34 6.30 -13.87
C PRO A 124 -4.68 6.54 -14.59
N ALA A 125 -5.79 6.62 -13.87
CA ALA A 125 -7.14 6.63 -14.46
C ALA A 125 -7.66 8.06 -14.76
N GLY A 126 -6.96 9.11 -14.32
CA GLY A 126 -7.38 10.49 -14.51
C GLY A 126 -8.50 10.93 -13.56
N ILE A 127 -8.54 10.37 -12.36
CA ILE A 127 -9.55 10.67 -11.33
C ILE A 127 -8.82 11.15 -10.06
N ASP A 128 -9.22 12.29 -9.53
CA ASP A 128 -8.72 12.74 -8.22
C ASP A 128 -9.10 11.73 -7.15
N ARG A 129 -8.09 11.20 -6.45
CA ARG A 129 -8.27 10.28 -5.32
C ARG A 129 -8.14 11.04 -4.01
N GLU A 130 -9.09 10.82 -3.13
CA GLU A 130 -9.07 11.39 -1.78
C GLU A 130 -9.31 10.27 -0.76
N ASN A 131 -8.41 10.17 0.22
CA ASN A 131 -8.45 9.11 1.24
C ASN A 131 -8.61 7.69 0.65
N GLU A 132 -7.98 7.42 -0.50
CA GLU A 132 -8.04 6.11 -1.13
C GLU A 132 -7.21 5.11 -0.32
N PRO A 133 -7.77 3.97 0.08
CA PRO A 133 -7.02 2.95 0.81
C PRO A 133 -5.95 2.31 -0.07
N VAL A 134 -4.71 2.36 0.41
CA VAL A 134 -3.56 1.73 -0.24
C VAL A 134 -3.00 0.65 0.67
N HIS A 135 -2.84 -0.55 0.12
CA HIS A 135 -2.19 -1.67 0.78
C HIS A 135 -0.80 -1.87 0.17
N ALA A 136 0.23 -1.74 0.99
CA ALA A 136 1.61 -1.90 0.60
C ALA A 136 2.27 -3.08 1.31
N VAL A 137 3.24 -3.67 0.65
CA VAL A 137 4.09 -4.73 1.22
C VAL A 137 5.52 -4.20 1.33
N LEU A 138 6.10 -4.36 2.50
CA LEU A 138 7.47 -3.97 2.79
C LEU A 138 8.25 -5.16 3.32
N ALA A 139 9.45 -5.40 2.77
CA ALA A 139 10.41 -6.36 3.32
C ALA A 139 11.54 -5.62 4.03
N VAL A 140 11.80 -5.95 5.27
CA VAL A 140 12.86 -5.37 6.09
C VAL A 140 13.76 -6.46 6.65
N TYR A 141 15.04 -6.16 6.86
CA TYR A 141 15.93 -7.08 7.56
C TYR A 141 15.57 -7.13 9.04
N MET A 142 15.48 -8.35 9.60
CA MET A 142 15.06 -8.57 10.98
C MET A 142 16.00 -7.94 12.03
N ASP A 143 17.27 -7.75 11.69
CA ASP A 143 18.24 -7.07 12.55
C ASP A 143 18.05 -5.54 12.64
N ARG A 144 17.18 -4.98 11.79
CA ARG A 144 16.91 -3.54 11.73
C ARG A 144 15.67 -3.08 12.47
N VAL A 145 14.90 -4.02 12.99
CA VAL A 145 13.61 -3.72 13.62
C VAL A 145 13.32 -4.72 14.73
N THR A 146 12.67 -4.28 15.81
CA THR A 146 12.26 -5.15 16.91
C THR A 146 10.75 -5.43 16.89
N ASP A 147 9.94 -4.43 16.51
CA ASP A 147 8.49 -4.52 16.45
C ASP A 147 7.96 -3.58 15.37
N LEU A 148 7.61 -4.12 14.22
CA LEU A 148 7.12 -3.33 13.08
C LEU A 148 5.82 -2.60 13.36
N ALA A 149 4.90 -3.17 14.15
CA ALA A 149 3.65 -2.51 14.48
C ALA A 149 3.86 -1.24 15.31
N ARG A 150 4.91 -1.22 16.12
CA ARG A 150 5.27 -0.07 16.96
C ARG A 150 6.19 0.90 16.25
N GLU A 151 7.16 0.39 15.48
CA GLU A 151 8.24 1.20 14.91
C GLU A 151 7.92 1.82 13.55
N LEU A 152 7.01 1.22 12.76
CA LEU A 152 6.74 1.70 11.41
C LEU A 152 5.95 3.02 11.42
N ARG A 153 6.37 3.95 10.55
CA ARG A 153 5.65 5.19 10.24
C ARG A 153 5.58 5.41 8.74
N VAL A 154 4.44 5.85 8.25
CA VAL A 154 4.28 6.27 6.86
C VAL A 154 4.31 7.78 6.81
N VAL A 155 5.18 8.32 5.97
CA VAL A 155 5.40 9.76 5.81
C VAL A 155 5.18 10.15 4.36
N GLU A 156 4.25 11.05 4.10
CA GLU A 156 4.07 11.66 2.79
C GLU A 156 5.12 12.76 2.59
N ILE A 157 5.75 12.78 1.42
CA ILE A 157 6.69 13.85 1.02
C ILE A 157 6.04 14.71 -0.05
N ASN A 158 5.92 15.98 0.22
CA ASN A 158 5.57 16.95 -0.82
C ASN A 158 6.76 17.12 -1.77
N SER A 159 6.61 16.67 -3.01
CA SER A 159 7.69 16.67 -4.00
C SER A 159 8.16 18.07 -4.43
N GLU A 160 7.31 19.09 -4.30
CA GLU A 160 7.63 20.47 -4.65
C GLU A 160 8.34 21.20 -3.51
N THR A 161 7.82 21.07 -2.30
CA THR A 161 8.32 21.84 -1.15
C THR A 161 9.31 21.06 -0.27
N GLY A 162 9.33 19.72 -0.35
CA GLY A 162 10.11 18.85 0.51
C GLY A 162 9.53 18.69 1.92
N ASP A 163 8.32 19.20 2.17
CA ASP A 163 7.65 19.00 3.46
C ASP A 163 7.34 17.53 3.68
N ALA A 164 7.61 17.05 4.88
CA ALA A 164 7.40 15.68 5.29
C ALA A 164 6.31 15.63 6.38
N GLN A 165 5.27 14.84 6.14
CA GLN A 165 4.15 14.70 7.06
C GLN A 165 3.88 13.23 7.38
N GLU A 166 3.90 12.86 8.66
CA GLU A 166 3.42 11.55 9.10
C GLU A 166 1.92 11.45 8.82
N ILE A 167 1.52 10.33 8.21
CA ILE A 167 0.11 10.05 7.90
C ILE A 167 -0.35 8.80 8.65
N ARG A 168 -1.66 8.67 8.82
CA ARG A 168 -2.27 7.50 9.45
C ARG A 168 -1.94 6.24 8.69
N SER A 169 -1.52 5.20 9.41
CA SER A 169 -1.19 3.90 8.84
C SER A 169 -1.54 2.77 9.80
N GLN A 170 -1.64 1.56 9.27
CA GLN A 170 -1.96 0.36 10.03
C GLN A 170 -1.11 -0.80 9.54
N VAL A 171 -0.27 -1.33 10.42
CA VAL A 171 0.37 -2.63 10.20
C VAL A 171 -0.63 -3.71 10.58
N TYR A 172 -0.88 -4.67 9.69
CA TYR A 172 -1.93 -5.67 9.93
C TYR A 172 -1.51 -7.12 9.67
N SER A 173 -0.35 -7.33 9.09
CA SER A 173 0.23 -8.66 8.93
C SER A 173 1.74 -8.59 8.92
N THR A 174 2.39 -9.50 9.61
CA THR A 174 3.84 -9.65 9.60
C THR A 174 4.19 -11.13 9.47
N THR A 175 5.05 -11.44 8.51
CA THR A 175 5.59 -12.78 8.29
C THR A 175 7.11 -12.74 8.41
N ASN A 176 7.65 -13.55 9.30
CA ASN A 176 9.09 -13.65 9.53
C ASN A 176 9.68 -14.83 8.73
N TRP A 177 10.73 -14.55 8.01
CA TRP A 177 11.49 -15.49 7.20
C TRP A 177 12.86 -15.73 7.84
N ASP A 178 12.87 -16.25 9.08
CA ASP A 178 14.05 -16.47 9.91
C ASP A 178 14.73 -17.82 9.67
N LYS A 179 13.99 -18.79 9.12
CA LYS A 179 14.44 -20.18 8.92
C LYS A 179 14.68 -20.51 7.44
N TRP A 180 15.27 -19.58 6.71
CA TRP A 180 15.64 -19.88 5.33
C TRP A 180 16.74 -20.93 5.28
N GLN A 181 16.48 -21.98 4.51
CA GLN A 181 17.48 -23.01 4.24
C GLN A 181 18.63 -22.51 3.34
N ASN A 182 18.49 -21.32 2.77
CA ASN A 182 19.52 -20.73 1.93
C ASN A 182 20.44 -19.87 2.79
N ILE A 183 21.65 -20.36 3.01
CA ILE A 183 22.70 -19.72 3.83
C ILE A 183 23.13 -18.32 3.35
N ASN A 184 22.75 -17.90 2.17
CA ASN A 184 23.09 -16.60 1.59
C ASN A 184 22.02 -15.53 1.81
N CYS A 185 20.87 -15.85 2.42
CA CYS A 185 19.80 -14.89 2.67
C CYS A 185 19.85 -14.38 4.11
N GLN A 186 19.82 -13.07 4.26
CA GLN A 186 19.59 -12.45 5.57
C GLN A 186 18.13 -12.68 6.00
N PRO A 187 17.88 -12.98 7.29
CA PRO A 187 16.53 -13.04 7.83
C PRO A 187 15.76 -11.73 7.57
N THR A 188 14.56 -11.85 7.04
CA THR A 188 13.70 -10.74 6.70
C THR A 188 12.31 -10.87 7.31
N SER A 189 11.67 -9.74 7.63
CA SER A 189 10.26 -9.66 7.93
C SER A 189 9.55 -9.00 6.75
N THR A 190 8.48 -9.63 6.28
CA THR A 190 7.55 -9.02 5.32
C THR A 190 6.36 -8.50 6.11
N VAL A 191 6.06 -7.23 5.95
CA VAL A 191 4.95 -6.55 6.62
C VAL A 191 3.97 -6.01 5.62
N GLN A 192 2.69 -6.14 5.92
CA GLN A 192 1.59 -5.51 5.19
C GLN A 192 1.14 -4.27 5.95
N VAL A 193 1.07 -3.15 5.22
CA VAL A 193 0.74 -1.83 5.76
C VAL A 193 -0.37 -1.22 4.93
N ALA A 194 -1.40 -0.73 5.60
CA ALA A 194 -2.42 0.08 4.96
C ALA A 194 -2.30 1.54 5.38
N PHE A 195 -2.59 2.45 4.46
CA PHE A 195 -2.67 3.89 4.69
C PHE A 195 -3.66 4.53 3.72
N LEU A 196 -4.07 5.77 4.00
CA LEU A 196 -4.95 6.54 3.10
C LEU A 196 -4.11 7.50 2.27
N ALA A 197 -4.21 7.38 0.94
CA ALA A 197 -3.52 8.24 -0.01
C ALA A 197 -4.50 9.19 -0.71
N SER A 198 -4.05 10.43 -0.92
CA SER A 198 -4.76 11.38 -1.79
C SER A 198 -3.82 11.78 -2.91
N VAL A 199 -4.19 11.40 -4.15
CA VAL A 199 -3.36 11.59 -5.34
C VAL A 199 -4.20 12.25 -6.43
N PRO A 200 -3.81 13.42 -6.95
CA PRO A 200 -4.52 14.06 -8.06
C PRO A 200 -4.50 13.21 -9.33
N ALA A 201 -5.44 13.49 -10.23
CA ALA A 201 -5.58 12.83 -11.52
C ALA A 201 -4.27 12.84 -12.32
N HIS A 202 -3.85 11.66 -12.78
CA HIS A 202 -2.60 11.43 -13.54
C HIS A 202 -1.30 11.78 -12.80
N GLU A 203 -1.34 12.04 -11.50
CA GLU A 203 -0.17 12.38 -10.70
C GLU A 203 0.41 11.20 -9.93
N GLN A 204 1.51 11.48 -9.24
CA GLN A 204 2.25 10.53 -8.43
C GLN A 204 2.71 11.22 -7.15
N LYS A 205 2.64 10.48 -6.03
CA LYS A 205 3.18 10.92 -4.74
C LYS A 205 4.15 9.91 -4.15
N VAL A 206 5.09 10.40 -3.37
CA VAL A 206 6.08 9.58 -2.66
C VAL A 206 5.71 9.44 -1.21
N TYR A 207 5.70 8.20 -0.73
CA TYR A 207 5.52 7.84 0.67
C TYR A 207 6.76 7.11 1.16
N LEU A 208 7.31 7.55 2.28
CA LEU A 208 8.44 6.90 2.92
C LEU A 208 7.95 6.10 4.12
N PHE A 209 8.34 4.83 4.16
CA PHE A 209 8.05 3.92 5.26
C PHE A 209 9.27 3.88 6.19
N PHE A 210 9.23 4.66 7.25
CA PHE A 210 10.30 4.74 8.24
C PHE A 210 10.22 3.61 9.26
N TYR A 211 11.35 3.03 9.62
CA TYR A 211 11.48 1.96 10.62
C TYR A 211 12.85 1.96 11.31
N GLY A 212 13.03 1.11 12.33
CA GLY A 212 14.30 0.99 13.05
C GLY A 212 14.47 2.01 14.18
N ASN A 213 13.38 2.35 14.87
CA ASN A 213 13.39 3.07 16.13
C ASN A 213 12.89 2.17 17.27
N PRO A 214 13.75 1.43 17.97
CA PRO A 214 13.33 0.50 19.02
C PRO A 214 12.67 1.19 20.23
N ASN A 215 12.79 2.50 20.34
CA ASN A 215 12.17 3.29 21.42
C ASN A 215 10.84 3.95 21.00
N ALA A 216 10.39 3.75 19.75
CA ALA A 216 9.15 4.31 19.29
C ALA A 216 7.95 3.81 20.14
N ALA A 217 7.06 4.72 20.51
CA ALA A 217 5.75 4.34 21.03
C ALA A 217 4.85 3.81 19.90
N ALA A 218 3.88 2.95 20.22
CA ALA A 218 2.87 2.56 19.26
C ALA A 218 2.12 3.81 18.76
N PRO A 219 1.92 3.96 17.44
CA PRO A 219 1.22 5.11 16.90
C PRO A 219 -0.23 5.13 17.37
N GLN A 220 -0.72 6.31 17.67
CA GLN A 220 -2.13 6.55 18.03
C GLN A 220 -2.71 7.50 16.99
N TYR A 221 -3.59 6.96 16.14
CA TYR A 221 -4.23 7.74 15.10
C TYR A 221 -5.73 7.83 15.36
N GLU A 222 -6.30 9.01 15.12
CA GLU A 222 -7.75 9.17 15.14
C GLU A 222 -8.39 8.43 13.97
N THR A 223 -9.57 7.87 14.20
CA THR A 223 -10.35 7.16 13.19
C THR A 223 -11.84 7.38 13.44
N ASP A 224 -12.62 7.35 12.37
CA ASP A 224 -14.08 7.36 12.42
C ASP A 224 -14.68 5.95 12.56
N LEU A 225 -13.81 4.91 12.44
CA LEU A 225 -14.24 3.52 12.59
C LEU A 225 -14.62 3.19 14.03
N ARG A 226 -15.76 2.55 14.19
CA ARG A 226 -16.25 2.02 15.46
C ARG A 226 -16.71 0.59 15.27
N VAL A 227 -16.36 -0.26 16.23
CA VAL A 227 -16.78 -1.66 16.28
C VAL A 227 -17.50 -1.88 17.59
N SER A 228 -18.69 -2.48 17.53
CA SER A 228 -19.47 -2.89 18.69
C SER A 228 -20.12 -4.24 18.43
N GLY A 229 -20.69 -4.85 19.47
CA GLY A 229 -21.25 -6.19 19.41
C GLY A 229 -20.30 -7.24 19.94
N GLU A 230 -20.70 -8.49 19.89
CA GLU A 230 -19.97 -9.64 20.43
C GLU A 230 -20.00 -10.82 19.45
N GLY A 231 -18.97 -11.67 19.51
CA GLY A 231 -18.85 -12.85 18.68
C GLY A 231 -18.88 -12.51 17.18
N TYR A 232 -19.77 -13.17 16.45
CA TYR A 232 -19.95 -12.96 15.01
C TYR A 232 -20.85 -11.76 14.69
N GLY A 233 -21.74 -11.37 15.61
CA GLY A 233 -22.73 -10.31 15.45
C GLY A 233 -22.16 -8.92 15.69
N LEU A 234 -21.17 -8.52 14.91
CA LEU A 234 -20.53 -7.22 15.02
C LEU A 234 -21.33 -6.13 14.28
N THR A 235 -21.25 -4.93 14.79
CA THR A 235 -21.64 -3.69 14.10
C THR A 235 -20.41 -2.88 13.83
N ILE A 236 -20.14 -2.60 12.56
CA ILE A 236 -19.02 -1.77 12.09
C ILE A 236 -19.57 -0.48 11.51
N GLU A 237 -19.05 0.63 11.96
CA GLU A 237 -19.54 1.97 11.61
C GLU A 237 -18.39 2.89 11.23
N ASN A 238 -18.60 3.71 10.19
CA ASN A 238 -17.79 4.87 9.86
C ASN A 238 -18.69 6.08 9.56
N GLU A 239 -18.16 7.19 9.07
CA GLU A 239 -18.95 8.40 8.75
C GLU A 239 -19.98 8.18 7.61
N TYR A 240 -19.80 7.18 6.75
CA TYR A 240 -20.63 6.93 5.57
C TYR A 240 -21.69 5.85 5.77
N TYR A 241 -21.43 4.85 6.59
CA TYR A 241 -22.34 3.71 6.76
C TYR A 241 -22.24 3.05 8.15
N THR A 242 -23.23 2.24 8.44
CA THR A 242 -23.23 1.24 9.51
C THR A 242 -23.52 -0.12 8.88
N VAL A 243 -22.66 -1.11 9.15
CA VAL A 243 -22.84 -2.49 8.71
C VAL A 243 -23.05 -3.38 9.93
N LYS A 244 -24.07 -4.24 9.88
CA LYS A 244 -24.30 -5.26 10.89
C LYS A 244 -24.01 -6.63 10.32
N LEU A 245 -23.32 -7.45 11.08
CA LEU A 245 -23.03 -8.83 10.75
C LEU A 245 -24.01 -9.76 11.48
N HIS A 246 -24.37 -10.85 10.82
CA HIS A 246 -25.25 -11.87 11.39
C HIS A 246 -24.58 -12.58 12.55
N LYS A 247 -25.31 -12.73 13.66
CA LYS A 247 -24.79 -13.23 14.94
C LYS A 247 -24.26 -14.67 14.92
N ASP A 248 -24.70 -15.50 13.97
CA ASP A 248 -24.31 -16.91 13.92
C ASP A 248 -23.26 -17.16 12.82
N SER A 249 -23.38 -16.51 11.66
CA SER A 249 -22.48 -16.72 10.51
C SER A 249 -21.43 -15.64 10.32
N GLY A 250 -21.60 -14.45 10.91
CA GLY A 250 -20.79 -13.27 10.63
C GLY A 250 -20.93 -12.72 9.20
N SER A 251 -21.94 -13.17 8.44
CA SER A 251 -22.26 -12.61 7.13
C SER A 251 -22.81 -11.18 7.28
N ILE A 252 -22.65 -10.35 6.24
CA ILE A 252 -23.30 -9.03 6.21
C ILE A 252 -24.80 -9.23 6.23
N ASP A 253 -25.46 -8.70 7.26
CA ASP A 253 -26.90 -8.78 7.45
C ASP A 253 -27.59 -7.47 7.08
N GLU A 254 -26.96 -6.33 7.36
CA GLU A 254 -27.53 -5.01 7.10
C GLU A 254 -26.43 -4.01 6.73
N ILE A 255 -26.70 -3.16 5.72
CA ILE A 255 -25.90 -2.00 5.37
C ILE A 255 -26.79 -0.77 5.42
N LEU A 256 -26.46 0.19 6.28
CA LEU A 256 -27.20 1.45 6.47
C LEU A 256 -26.35 2.64 6.04
N PRO A 257 -26.50 3.16 4.82
CA PRO A 257 -25.82 4.39 4.41
C PRO A 257 -26.33 5.60 5.20
N LYS A 258 -25.43 6.43 5.70
CA LYS A 258 -25.77 7.60 6.52
C LYS A 258 -26.21 8.83 5.71
N ASN A 259 -25.80 8.90 4.45
CA ASN A 259 -26.15 10.00 3.54
C ASN A 259 -27.53 9.88 2.91
N ARG A 260 -28.24 8.76 3.14
CA ARG A 260 -29.57 8.49 2.60
C ARG A 260 -30.51 8.08 3.72
N LYS A 261 -31.15 9.07 4.35
CA LYS A 261 -32.13 8.82 5.42
C LYS A 261 -33.27 7.93 4.92
N GLY A 262 -33.54 6.83 5.62
CA GLY A 262 -34.66 5.94 5.34
C GLY A 262 -34.39 4.84 4.32
N LEU A 263 -33.16 4.70 3.82
CA LEU A 263 -32.77 3.58 2.96
C LEU A 263 -31.96 2.57 3.76
N THR A 264 -32.52 1.41 3.97
CA THR A 264 -31.81 0.22 4.44
C THR A 264 -31.42 -0.60 3.22
N TYR A 265 -30.13 -0.75 2.99
CA TYR A 265 -29.64 -1.70 1.99
C TYR A 265 -29.40 -3.02 2.71
N CYS A 266 -30.27 -3.89 2.56
CA CYS A 266 -30.29 -5.26 3.02
C CYS A 266 -31.29 -5.57 4.09
N HIS A 267 -31.99 -6.58 3.84
CA HIS A 267 -32.57 -7.47 4.80
C HIS A 267 -32.05 -8.85 4.51
N HIS A 268 -31.85 -9.66 5.52
CA HIS A 268 -31.50 -11.05 5.34
C HIS A 268 -31.08 -11.42 3.93
N LEU A 269 -29.83 -11.60 3.72
CA LEU A 269 -29.15 -11.77 2.43
C LEU A 269 -29.81 -12.73 1.43
N GLU A 270 -30.82 -13.45 1.82
CA GLU A 270 -31.40 -14.50 0.98
C GLU A 270 -32.70 -14.11 0.27
N THR A 271 -33.42 -13.10 0.76
CA THR A 271 -34.76 -12.87 0.25
C THR A 271 -35.04 -11.49 -0.33
N ASN A 272 -34.42 -10.42 0.15
CA ASN A 272 -34.73 -9.06 -0.25
C ASN A 272 -33.54 -8.09 -0.23
N GLY A 273 -32.32 -8.58 -0.16
CA GLY A 273 -31.13 -7.75 0.00
C GLY A 273 -30.70 -7.02 -1.26
N ALA A 274 -30.13 -5.86 -1.08
CA ALA A 274 -29.56 -5.07 -2.18
C ALA A 274 -28.21 -5.62 -2.66
N LEU A 275 -27.43 -6.22 -1.77
CA LEU A 275 -26.14 -6.80 -2.08
C LEU A 275 -25.98 -8.12 -1.34
N GLN A 276 -25.90 -9.22 -2.06
CA GLN A 276 -25.68 -10.55 -1.51
C GLN A 276 -24.32 -11.05 -1.98
N TRP A 277 -23.32 -11.07 -1.12
CA TRP A 277 -22.09 -11.78 -1.34
C TRP A 277 -22.08 -13.06 -0.51
N ASN A 278 -22.66 -14.11 -1.07
CA ASN A 278 -22.96 -15.33 -0.37
C ASN A 278 -22.54 -16.55 -1.22
N PRO A 279 -21.26 -16.95 -1.16
CA PRO A 279 -20.78 -18.11 -1.86
C PRO A 279 -21.60 -19.34 -1.50
N GLY A 280 -21.93 -20.16 -2.50
CA GLY A 280 -22.74 -21.34 -2.29
C GLY A 280 -22.60 -22.38 -3.37
N ILE A 281 -23.08 -23.59 -3.09
CA ILE A 281 -22.98 -24.77 -3.94
C ILE A 281 -24.28 -25.56 -3.99
N TYR A 282 -24.54 -26.16 -5.15
CA TYR A 282 -25.61 -27.11 -5.35
C TYR A 282 -25.14 -28.33 -6.13
N ALA A 283 -25.18 -29.49 -5.49
CA ALA A 283 -24.82 -30.79 -6.04
C ALA A 283 -25.85 -31.87 -5.59
N PRO A 284 -26.92 -32.14 -6.37
CA PRO A 284 -27.91 -33.13 -6.01
C PRO A 284 -27.29 -34.51 -5.68
N PRO A 285 -27.84 -35.26 -4.73
CA PRO A 285 -29.12 -35.01 -4.02
C PRO A 285 -29.02 -34.05 -2.82
N LYS A 286 -27.83 -33.48 -2.53
CA LYS A 286 -27.67 -32.50 -1.47
C LYS A 286 -28.41 -31.20 -1.82
N THR A 287 -28.84 -30.47 -0.81
CA THR A 287 -29.53 -29.17 -0.96
C THR A 287 -28.55 -28.06 -1.32
N TRP A 288 -29.08 -26.93 -1.80
CA TRP A 288 -28.29 -25.73 -1.98
C TRP A 288 -27.86 -25.18 -0.62
N MET A 289 -26.55 -24.97 -0.43
CA MET A 289 -25.97 -24.40 0.80
C MET A 289 -25.05 -23.23 0.50
N HIS A 290 -24.95 -22.30 1.44
CA HIS A 290 -24.18 -21.06 1.32
C HIS A 290 -23.31 -20.81 2.55
N ALA A 291 -22.38 -19.89 2.44
CA ALA A 291 -21.61 -19.43 3.58
C ALA A 291 -22.46 -18.71 4.66
N SER A 292 -23.63 -18.19 4.31
CA SER A 292 -24.59 -17.63 5.27
C SER A 292 -25.26 -18.68 6.18
N ASP A 293 -25.23 -19.96 5.76
CA ASP A 293 -25.78 -21.06 6.55
C ASP A 293 -24.84 -21.53 7.67
N TRP A 294 -23.65 -20.96 7.74
CA TRP A 294 -22.70 -21.26 8.81
C TRP A 294 -23.29 -20.88 10.18
N VAL A 295 -23.03 -21.76 11.13
CA VAL A 295 -23.29 -21.50 12.55
C VAL A 295 -21.97 -21.67 13.28
N ASN A 296 -21.43 -20.55 13.79
CA ASN A 296 -20.14 -20.51 14.46
C ASN A 296 -19.01 -21.09 13.58
N PRO A 297 -18.66 -20.42 12.45
CA PRO A 297 -17.56 -20.88 11.58
C PRO A 297 -16.28 -21.09 12.37
N GLU A 298 -15.48 -22.10 11.99
CA GLU A 298 -14.30 -22.55 12.74
C GLU A 298 -13.28 -21.42 12.95
N ASP A 299 -13.00 -20.67 11.87
CA ASP A 299 -12.11 -19.53 11.94
C ASP A 299 -12.88 -18.21 11.76
N PHE A 300 -12.80 -17.40 12.79
CA PHE A 300 -13.31 -16.04 12.79
C PHE A 300 -12.29 -15.10 13.41
N THR A 301 -11.76 -14.19 12.60
CA THR A 301 -10.79 -13.21 13.08
C THR A 301 -11.21 -11.79 12.73
N VAL A 302 -10.98 -10.88 13.67
CA VAL A 302 -11.26 -9.46 13.51
C VAL A 302 -9.98 -8.67 13.75
N THR A 303 -9.57 -7.91 12.76
CA THR A 303 -8.46 -6.95 12.87
C THR A 303 -9.03 -5.55 12.92
N VAL A 304 -8.79 -4.84 14.00
CA VAL A 304 -9.27 -3.45 14.20
C VAL A 304 -8.07 -2.51 14.19
N GLY A 305 -8.17 -1.45 13.40
CA GLY A 305 -7.15 -0.41 13.37
C GLY A 305 -7.67 0.92 12.83
N PRO A 306 -6.81 1.92 12.73
CA PRO A 306 -7.23 3.28 12.36
C PRO A 306 -7.56 3.44 10.88
N ILE A 307 -7.11 2.52 10.01
CA ILE A 307 -7.34 2.59 8.56
C ILE A 307 -8.49 1.70 8.14
N PHE A 308 -8.58 0.50 8.72
CA PHE A 308 -9.66 -0.42 8.42
C PHE A 308 -10.01 -1.35 9.58
N VAL A 309 -11.21 -1.88 9.52
CA VAL A 309 -11.64 -3.09 10.24
C VAL A 309 -11.74 -4.22 9.23
N MET A 310 -11.08 -5.34 9.49
CA MET A 310 -11.12 -6.53 8.64
C MET A 310 -11.73 -7.70 9.41
N VAL A 311 -12.70 -8.36 8.81
CA VAL A 311 -13.34 -9.56 9.33
C VAL A 311 -13.06 -10.70 8.36
N LYS A 312 -12.38 -11.74 8.84
CA LYS A 312 -12.12 -12.97 8.07
C LYS A 312 -12.88 -14.11 8.68
N ARG A 313 -13.45 -14.95 7.82
CA ARG A 313 -14.17 -16.16 8.20
C ARG A 313 -13.76 -17.29 7.28
N PHE A 314 -13.65 -18.46 7.83
CA PHE A 314 -13.37 -19.69 7.08
C PHE A 314 -14.18 -20.83 7.66
N ASN A 315 -14.74 -21.65 6.78
CA ASN A 315 -15.37 -22.93 7.13
C ASN A 315 -15.61 -23.74 5.84
N PRO A 316 -15.70 -25.07 5.89
CA PRO A 316 -16.34 -25.81 4.82
C PRO A 316 -17.79 -25.37 4.63
N ILE A 317 -18.32 -25.47 3.42
CA ILE A 317 -19.75 -25.21 3.17
C ILE A 317 -20.56 -26.33 3.85
N VAL A 318 -21.62 -25.96 4.54
CA VAL A 318 -22.49 -26.91 5.25
C VAL A 318 -22.93 -28.03 4.31
N ASP A 319 -22.85 -29.27 4.75
CA ASP A 319 -23.11 -30.51 3.99
C ASP A 319 -22.16 -30.78 2.81
N TYR A 320 -21.17 -29.90 2.56
CA TYR A 320 -20.18 -30.03 1.47
C TYR A 320 -18.77 -29.93 2.03
N GLU A 321 -18.32 -30.93 2.76
CA GLU A 321 -16.98 -30.97 3.35
C GLU A 321 -15.85 -30.91 2.30
N GLU A 322 -16.18 -31.22 1.04
CA GLU A 322 -15.28 -31.16 -0.10
C GLU A 322 -15.00 -29.73 -0.57
N VAL A 323 -15.74 -28.74 -0.05
CA VAL A 323 -15.68 -27.34 -0.50
C VAL A 323 -15.42 -26.45 0.70
N GLU A 324 -14.21 -25.95 0.77
CA GLU A 324 -13.79 -24.94 1.75
C GLU A 324 -14.04 -23.54 1.21
N CYS A 325 -14.51 -22.64 2.08
CA CYS A 325 -14.76 -21.27 1.70
C CYS A 325 -14.15 -20.30 2.71
N SER A 326 -13.46 -19.29 2.22
CA SER A 326 -13.01 -18.15 3.02
C SER A 326 -13.64 -16.85 2.54
N LEU A 327 -14.00 -16.00 3.49
CA LEU A 327 -14.61 -14.70 3.25
C LEU A 327 -13.87 -13.63 4.04
N THR A 328 -13.55 -12.53 3.38
CA THR A 328 -12.92 -11.37 3.99
C THR A 328 -13.73 -10.13 3.68
N TYR A 329 -14.11 -9.39 4.71
CA TYR A 329 -14.69 -8.06 4.60
C TYR A 329 -13.70 -7.03 5.13
N VAL A 330 -13.53 -5.91 4.41
CA VAL A 330 -12.69 -4.80 4.85
C VAL A 330 -13.50 -3.52 4.79
N PHE A 331 -13.62 -2.86 5.93
CA PHE A 331 -14.36 -1.61 6.11
C PHE A 331 -13.37 -0.50 6.40
N TYR A 332 -13.32 0.52 5.54
CA TYR A 332 -12.29 1.55 5.58
C TYR A 332 -12.72 2.81 6.34
N SER A 333 -11.76 3.42 7.02
CA SER A 333 -11.89 4.73 7.67
C SER A 333 -11.99 5.84 6.62
N HIS A 334 -12.84 6.84 6.86
CA HIS A 334 -13.02 8.02 6.00
C HIS A 334 -13.23 7.69 4.51
N ASN A 335 -13.83 6.54 4.23
CA ASN A 335 -14.12 6.08 2.88
C ASN A 335 -15.48 5.39 2.82
N GLN A 336 -16.22 5.62 1.74
CA GLN A 336 -17.52 4.99 1.52
C GLN A 336 -17.43 3.57 0.96
N SER A 337 -16.24 3.15 0.56
CA SER A 337 -16.02 1.82 -0.01
C SER A 337 -15.84 0.77 1.08
N MET A 338 -16.24 -0.46 0.77
CA MET A 338 -15.87 -1.66 1.47
C MET A 338 -15.35 -2.69 0.46
N SER A 339 -14.42 -3.52 0.88
CA SER A 339 -13.94 -4.64 0.07
C SER A 339 -14.57 -5.93 0.56
N ILE A 340 -15.00 -6.76 -0.38
CA ILE A 340 -15.52 -8.10 -0.13
C ILE A 340 -14.72 -9.06 -1.01
N GLU A 341 -14.10 -10.03 -0.38
CA GLU A 341 -13.30 -11.06 -1.05
C GLU A 341 -13.80 -12.44 -0.60
N SER A 342 -13.90 -13.38 -1.53
CA SER A 342 -14.23 -14.76 -1.27
C SER A 342 -13.33 -15.68 -2.06
N ASN A 343 -12.94 -16.79 -1.44
CA ASN A 343 -12.22 -17.88 -2.07
C ASN A 343 -12.96 -19.19 -1.82
N ILE A 344 -13.08 -20.01 -2.85
CA ILE A 344 -13.67 -21.35 -2.78
C ILE A 344 -12.62 -22.34 -3.24
N ASP A 345 -12.24 -23.24 -2.35
CA ASP A 345 -11.30 -24.32 -2.61
C ASP A 345 -12.04 -25.67 -2.65
N VAL A 346 -11.95 -26.37 -3.79
CA VAL A 346 -12.52 -27.70 -3.95
C VAL A 346 -11.42 -28.72 -3.64
N THR A 347 -11.54 -29.40 -2.51
CA THR A 347 -10.49 -30.29 -1.99
C THR A 347 -10.62 -31.74 -2.48
N LYS A 348 -11.76 -32.13 -3.05
CA LYS A 348 -12.03 -33.45 -3.63
C LYS A 348 -12.92 -33.31 -4.86
N ASP A 349 -12.85 -34.27 -5.76
CA ASP A 349 -13.70 -34.30 -6.94
C ASP A 349 -15.17 -34.29 -6.54
N LEU A 350 -15.94 -33.41 -7.15
CA LEU A 350 -17.36 -33.24 -6.91
C LEU A 350 -18.08 -32.79 -8.17
N ASP A 351 -19.12 -33.52 -8.57
CA ASP A 351 -20.02 -33.13 -9.65
C ASP A 351 -21.03 -32.12 -9.12
N VAL A 352 -21.04 -30.93 -9.69
CA VAL A 352 -21.92 -29.82 -9.26
C VAL A 352 -22.86 -29.37 -10.37
N VAL A 353 -24.09 -29.04 -10.03
CA VAL A 353 -25.04 -28.37 -10.93
C VAL A 353 -24.75 -26.84 -10.92
N ALA A 354 -24.39 -26.28 -9.77
CA ALA A 354 -24.03 -24.88 -9.66
C ALA A 354 -23.02 -24.65 -8.56
N LEU A 355 -22.02 -23.82 -8.86
CA LEU A 355 -21.09 -23.22 -7.91
C LEU A 355 -21.17 -21.71 -8.09
N ARG A 356 -21.46 -20.99 -7.00
CA ARG A 356 -21.61 -19.55 -6.99
C ARG A 356 -20.61 -18.94 -6.01
N ASN A 357 -19.72 -18.09 -6.49
CA ASN A 357 -18.79 -17.38 -5.60
C ASN A 357 -19.42 -16.12 -4.95
N GLY A 358 -20.45 -15.59 -5.56
CA GLY A 358 -21.22 -14.47 -5.03
C GLY A 358 -22.34 -14.05 -5.99
N SER A 359 -23.28 -13.28 -5.49
CA SER A 359 -24.32 -12.70 -6.32
C SER A 359 -24.67 -11.30 -5.84
N VAL A 360 -24.93 -10.40 -6.78
CA VAL A 360 -25.48 -9.08 -6.49
C VAL A 360 -26.98 -9.18 -6.64
N VAL A 361 -27.72 -8.96 -5.56
CA VAL A 361 -29.16 -8.94 -5.54
C VAL A 361 -29.62 -7.49 -5.38
N LEU A 362 -30.27 -6.97 -6.40
CA LEU A 362 -30.71 -5.59 -6.44
C LEU A 362 -32.17 -5.46 -5.97
N ASN A 363 -32.41 -4.60 -5.00
CA ASN A 363 -33.75 -4.27 -4.59
C ASN A 363 -34.28 -3.10 -5.46
N LYS A 364 -35.32 -3.36 -6.25
CA LYS A 364 -35.96 -2.37 -7.14
C LYS A 364 -36.55 -1.16 -6.42
N GLU A 365 -36.80 -1.25 -5.13
CA GLU A 365 -37.34 -0.14 -4.32
C GLU A 365 -36.23 0.84 -3.90
N THR A 366 -34.99 0.38 -3.85
CA THR A 366 -33.84 1.17 -3.40
C THR A 366 -32.82 1.45 -4.50
N THR A 367 -32.88 0.69 -5.60
CA THR A 367 -31.93 0.76 -6.70
C THR A 367 -32.68 1.04 -7.99
N GLY A 368 -32.41 2.17 -8.64
CA GLY A 368 -33.03 2.52 -9.92
C GLY A 368 -32.19 2.03 -11.10
N ASP A 369 -30.89 2.32 -11.08
CA ASP A 369 -29.96 2.02 -12.16
C ASP A 369 -28.84 1.12 -11.68
N PHE A 370 -28.38 0.24 -12.57
CA PHE A 370 -27.25 -0.61 -12.36
C PHE A 370 -26.22 -0.43 -13.49
N ALA A 371 -24.99 -0.13 -13.11
CA ALA A 371 -23.87 0.00 -14.03
C ALA A 371 -22.78 -1.00 -13.71
N TRP A 372 -22.20 -1.59 -14.75
CA TRP A 372 -21.05 -2.50 -14.61
C TRP A 372 -20.08 -2.31 -15.76
N LYS A 373 -18.84 -2.74 -15.53
CA LYS A 373 -17.83 -2.82 -16.57
C LYS A 373 -17.84 -4.23 -17.15
N ASP A 374 -18.08 -4.35 -18.45
CA ASP A 374 -18.11 -5.65 -19.11
C ASP A 374 -16.70 -6.18 -19.46
N VAL A 375 -16.65 -7.34 -20.10
CA VAL A 375 -15.40 -8.00 -20.51
C VAL A 375 -14.59 -7.18 -21.52
N ASP A 376 -15.26 -6.31 -22.29
CA ASP A 376 -14.64 -5.41 -23.27
C ASP A 376 -14.17 -4.09 -22.64
N HIS A 377 -14.27 -3.99 -21.30
CA HIS A 377 -13.96 -2.81 -20.52
C HIS A 377 -14.88 -1.61 -20.77
N GLU A 378 -16.02 -1.82 -21.41
CA GLU A 378 -17.05 -0.78 -21.57
C GLU A 378 -17.96 -0.72 -20.34
N VAL A 379 -18.36 0.49 -19.98
CA VAL A 379 -19.35 0.70 -18.91
C VAL A 379 -20.75 0.52 -19.53
N LYS A 380 -21.45 -0.50 -19.07
CA LYS A 380 -22.84 -0.74 -19.38
C LYS A 380 -23.71 -0.16 -18.26
N ASN A 381 -24.86 0.36 -18.62
CA ASN A 381 -25.85 0.89 -17.68
C ASN A 381 -27.24 0.40 -18.07
N VAL A 382 -28.04 0.01 -17.09
CA VAL A 382 -29.40 -0.48 -17.30
C VAL A 382 -30.28 -0.04 -16.13
N HIS A 383 -31.51 0.38 -16.44
CA HIS A 383 -32.49 0.56 -15.40
C HIS A 383 -32.97 -0.79 -14.87
N ILE A 384 -33.11 -0.95 -13.56
CA ILE A 384 -33.32 -2.27 -12.94
C ILE A 384 -34.63 -2.95 -13.41
N THR A 385 -35.65 -2.16 -13.82
CA THR A 385 -36.89 -2.71 -14.38
C THR A 385 -36.73 -3.30 -15.77
N ASP A 386 -35.66 -2.93 -16.48
CA ASP A 386 -35.39 -3.35 -17.86
C ASP A 386 -34.42 -4.56 -17.89
N MET A 387 -33.97 -5.00 -16.72
CA MET A 387 -33.15 -6.22 -16.63
C MET A 387 -33.98 -7.47 -16.97
N PRO A 388 -33.45 -8.38 -17.80
CA PRO A 388 -34.12 -9.65 -18.05
C PRO A 388 -34.25 -10.45 -16.75
N ARG A 389 -35.39 -11.09 -16.57
CA ARG A 389 -35.68 -11.93 -15.39
C ARG A 389 -34.99 -13.28 -15.51
#